data_a0769205005e2647253c165af88e6a76
#
_entry.id   a0769205005e2647253c165af88e6a76
#
_cell.length_a   1.000
_cell.length_b   1.000
_cell.length_c   1.000
_cell.angle_alpha   90.00
_cell.angle_beta   90.00
_cell.angle_gamma   90.00
#
_symmetry.space_group_name_H-M   'P 1'
#
loop_
_entity.id
_entity.type
_entity.pdbx_description
1 polymer ?
#
loop_
_entity_poly.entity_id
_entity_poly.type
_entity_poly.pdbx_seq_one_letter_code
_entity_poly.pdbx_strand_id
1 'polypeptide(L)'
;MTPALRLLLAVLGTIYALKAAALIIRRGPGSATGLTLFLFAWPGVIPDCFRDRQTAQTIEPVRFLAAWARMALGAGSIVLLAVYAPHIPDQLLGLAGIAALLLTVHLGIGDLLPWLLRWAGFAVPLLFDRPWAATSLAEFWSRRWNLAFVDMNRGLFLRPLYRAFGKRGSRLALFALSGVLHELALSWPAGAGWGLPLGYFLLHGMLVAVEERFRIANRAWTWFWLIAPSPWLFHEPFRRTLIVPFYYWLNGLIAQHSWDWYLSLAIYAVALGQLIVPIASFQVPARLGWKQDIAKLTRFNQKIFWVYGFYILLSIVSFAVLTWRLHDEFLAGELAARWIAGFIAIFWSVRVLVDIFWYDHRDWPPGNALLAGHALVTSLFCTLAAVYWFAAFTPAR
;
A
#
# COMPACT_ATOMS: atom_id res chain seq x y z
N MET A 1 15.86 24.59 10.47
CA MET A 1 15.36 23.22 10.25
C MET A 1 14.26 23.29 9.20
N THR A 2 14.39 22.52 8.12
CA THR A 2 13.43 22.52 7.01
C THR A 2 12.07 21.94 7.45
N PRO A 3 10.94 22.34 6.83
CA PRO A 3 9.61 21.79 7.12
C PRO A 3 9.54 20.25 6.98
N ALA A 4 10.19 19.70 5.95
CA ALA A 4 10.26 18.26 5.74
C ALA A 4 10.98 17.53 6.89
N LEU A 5 12.09 18.09 7.40
CA LEU A 5 12.80 17.52 8.54
C LEU A 5 11.96 17.61 9.83
N ARG A 6 11.21 18.71 10.04
CA ARG A 6 10.26 18.81 11.16
C ARG A 6 9.19 17.74 11.07
N LEU A 7 8.60 17.52 9.87
CA LEU A 7 7.61 16.46 9.65
C LEU A 7 8.18 15.08 10.00
N LEU A 8 9.38 14.76 9.49
CA LEU A 8 10.04 13.50 9.76
C LEU A 8 10.29 13.28 11.26
N LEU A 9 10.80 14.31 11.95
CA LEU A 9 11.05 14.27 13.39
C LEU A 9 9.75 14.15 14.18
N ALA A 10 8.69 14.88 13.80
CA ALA A 10 7.37 14.78 14.44
C ALA A 10 6.81 13.36 14.34
N VAL A 11 6.78 12.81 13.14
CA VAL A 11 6.17 11.50 12.88
C VAL A 11 7.01 10.38 13.51
N LEU A 12 8.31 10.31 13.19
CA LEU A 12 9.18 9.26 13.72
C LEU A 12 9.37 9.40 15.24
N GLY A 13 9.62 10.62 15.74
CA GLY A 13 9.76 10.86 17.17
C GLY A 13 8.51 10.43 17.96
N THR A 14 7.32 10.77 17.47
CA THR A 14 6.06 10.34 18.09
C THR A 14 5.88 8.82 18.05
N ILE A 15 6.09 8.20 16.90
CA ILE A 15 5.94 6.75 16.74
C ILE A 15 6.92 6.01 17.66
N TYR A 16 8.19 6.39 17.69
CA TYR A 16 9.19 5.70 18.51
C TYR A 16 9.02 5.97 20.00
N ALA A 17 8.60 7.19 20.40
CA ALA A 17 8.26 7.46 21.80
C ALA A 17 7.09 6.59 22.28
N LEU A 18 6.05 6.44 21.46
CA LEU A 18 4.89 5.59 21.76
C LEU A 18 5.25 4.10 21.75
N LYS A 19 6.13 3.64 20.83
CA LYS A 19 6.65 2.27 20.83
C LYS A 19 7.47 1.97 22.09
N ALA A 20 8.32 2.89 22.49
CA ALA A 20 9.09 2.75 23.74
C ALA A 20 8.16 2.65 24.95
N ALA A 21 7.16 3.51 25.06
CA ALA A 21 6.16 3.45 26.11
C ALA A 21 5.39 2.12 26.10
N ALA A 22 5.02 1.62 24.91
CA ALA A 22 4.35 0.33 24.78
C ALA A 22 5.23 -0.85 25.20
N LEU A 23 6.53 -0.85 24.89
CA LEU A 23 7.47 -1.89 25.30
C LEU A 23 7.72 -1.90 26.81
N ILE A 24 7.61 -0.76 27.49
CA ILE A 24 7.69 -0.66 28.96
C ILE A 24 6.43 -1.25 29.62
N ILE A 25 5.25 -0.97 29.05
CA ILE A 25 3.96 -1.35 29.66
C ILE A 25 3.57 -2.79 29.31
N ARG A 26 4.01 -3.30 28.15
CA ARG A 26 3.61 -4.59 27.60
C ARG A 26 4.82 -5.50 27.37
N ARG A 27 4.55 -6.80 27.29
CA ARG A 27 5.59 -7.76 26.91
C ARG A 27 6.00 -7.49 25.46
N GLY A 28 7.31 -7.38 25.23
CA GLY A 28 7.89 -7.15 23.90
C GLY A 28 7.74 -8.34 22.95
N PRO A 29 8.24 -8.17 21.71
CA PRO A 29 8.33 -9.24 20.71
C PRO A 29 9.14 -10.44 21.21
N GLY A 30 8.73 -11.66 20.81
CA GLY A 30 9.34 -12.91 21.25
C GLY A 30 10.64 -13.30 20.55
N SER A 31 11.04 -12.56 19.50
CA SER A 31 12.23 -12.85 18.70
C SER A 31 12.90 -11.58 18.19
N ALA A 32 14.19 -11.66 17.84
CA ALA A 32 14.93 -10.54 17.23
C ALA A 32 14.28 -10.09 15.89
N THR A 33 13.85 -11.04 15.07
CA THR A 33 13.11 -10.74 13.82
C THR A 33 11.81 -10.01 14.12
N GLY A 34 11.03 -10.46 15.10
CA GLY A 34 9.80 -9.79 15.54
C GLY A 34 10.07 -8.37 16.00
N LEU A 35 11.12 -8.15 16.80
CA LEU A 35 11.52 -6.83 17.25
C LEU A 35 11.92 -5.91 16.09
N THR A 36 12.71 -6.40 15.15
CA THR A 36 13.12 -5.62 13.96
C THR A 36 11.91 -5.22 13.11
N LEU A 37 11.01 -6.16 12.83
CA LEU A 37 9.81 -5.86 12.03
C LEU A 37 8.84 -4.93 12.79
N PHE A 38 8.69 -5.11 14.11
CA PHE A 38 7.92 -4.19 14.94
C PHE A 38 8.49 -2.78 14.90
N LEU A 39 9.80 -2.63 15.05
CA LEU A 39 10.42 -1.31 15.08
C LEU A 39 10.41 -0.60 13.72
N PHE A 40 10.76 -1.28 12.65
CA PHE A 40 11.07 -0.65 11.37
C PHE A 40 10.03 -0.87 10.27
N ALA A 41 9.22 -1.92 10.35
CA ALA A 41 8.24 -2.22 9.31
C ALA A 41 6.79 -1.94 9.75
N TRP A 42 6.47 -2.00 11.04
CA TRP A 42 5.10 -1.84 11.51
C TRP A 42 4.81 -0.41 11.98
N PRO A 43 3.77 0.27 11.44
CA PRO A 43 3.40 1.62 11.90
C PRO A 43 2.68 1.66 13.25
N GLY A 44 2.11 0.51 13.70
CA GLY A 44 1.46 0.43 15.00
C GLY A 44 2.45 0.38 16.16
N VAL A 45 1.96 0.72 17.34
CA VAL A 45 2.80 0.82 18.55
C VAL A 45 2.61 -0.34 19.54
N ILE A 46 1.63 -1.22 19.32
CA ILE A 46 1.36 -2.37 20.19
C ILE A 46 2.18 -3.58 19.73
N PRO A 47 3.08 -4.14 20.58
CA PRO A 47 3.99 -5.21 20.18
C PRO A 47 3.39 -6.62 20.23
N ASP A 48 2.18 -6.79 20.78
CA ASP A 48 1.60 -8.11 21.12
C ASP A 48 1.52 -9.06 19.91
N CYS A 49 1.26 -8.52 18.69
CA CYS A 49 1.18 -9.32 17.46
C CYS A 49 2.55 -9.84 16.96
N PHE A 50 3.66 -9.40 17.57
CA PHE A 50 5.02 -9.85 17.24
C PHE A 50 5.61 -10.82 18.28
N ARG A 51 4.81 -11.25 19.27
CA ARG A 51 5.28 -12.16 20.33
C ARG A 51 5.54 -13.54 19.79
N ASP A 52 4.54 -14.13 19.16
CA ASP A 52 4.57 -15.50 18.70
C ASP A 52 4.36 -15.55 17.19
N ARG A 53 5.10 -16.43 16.50
CA ARG A 53 4.83 -16.72 15.11
C ARG A 53 3.60 -17.63 15.01
N GLN A 54 2.68 -17.27 14.16
CA GLN A 54 1.52 -18.08 13.84
C GLN A 54 1.71 -18.73 12.47
N THR A 55 0.94 -19.78 12.18
CA THR A 55 0.82 -20.32 10.84
C THR A 55 0.37 -19.21 9.90
N ALA A 56 0.96 -19.17 8.70
CA ALA A 56 0.66 -18.15 7.71
C ALA A 56 -0.86 -18.08 7.44
N GLN A 57 -1.42 -16.89 7.60
CA GLN A 57 -2.83 -16.68 7.30
C GLN A 57 -3.03 -16.61 5.78
N THR A 58 -4.12 -17.20 5.30
CA THR A 58 -4.50 -17.13 3.89
C THR A 58 -4.74 -15.69 3.47
N ILE A 59 -4.25 -15.35 2.29
CA ILE A 59 -4.52 -14.04 1.66
C ILE A 59 -5.96 -14.06 1.15
N GLU A 60 -6.65 -12.91 1.26
CA GLU A 60 -7.82 -12.65 0.44
C GLU A 60 -7.33 -12.03 -0.90
N PRO A 61 -7.27 -12.79 -2.00
CA PRO A 61 -6.62 -12.33 -3.24
C PRO A 61 -7.20 -11.03 -3.78
N VAL A 62 -8.52 -10.89 -3.71
CA VAL A 62 -9.24 -9.70 -4.18
C VAL A 62 -8.83 -8.45 -3.40
N ARG A 63 -8.65 -8.56 -2.08
CA ARG A 63 -8.19 -7.41 -1.26
C ARG A 63 -6.74 -7.04 -1.57
N PHE A 64 -5.89 -8.03 -1.75
CA PHE A 64 -4.49 -7.82 -2.10
C PHE A 64 -4.34 -7.07 -3.43
N LEU A 65 -5.06 -7.52 -4.47
CA LEU A 65 -5.04 -6.83 -5.75
C LEU A 65 -5.65 -5.44 -5.69
N ALA A 66 -6.76 -5.29 -4.96
CA ALA A 66 -7.37 -3.98 -4.78
C ALA A 66 -6.41 -3.01 -4.07
N ALA A 67 -5.56 -3.49 -3.14
CA ALA A 67 -4.52 -2.68 -2.51
C ALA A 67 -3.43 -2.28 -3.52
N TRP A 68 -2.99 -3.20 -4.37
CA TRP A 68 -2.08 -2.92 -5.48
C TRP A 68 -2.66 -1.93 -6.47
N ALA A 69 -3.91 -2.12 -6.88
CA ALA A 69 -4.59 -1.21 -7.80
C ALA A 69 -4.68 0.22 -7.21
N ARG A 70 -5.02 0.35 -5.93
CA ARG A 70 -5.04 1.66 -5.25
C ARG A 70 -3.66 2.29 -5.16
N MET A 71 -2.63 1.49 -4.85
CA MET A 71 -1.25 1.97 -4.83
C MET A 71 -0.80 2.45 -6.20
N ALA A 72 -1.05 1.68 -7.25
CA ALA A 72 -0.69 2.05 -8.62
C ALA A 72 -1.46 3.28 -9.11
N LEU A 73 -2.77 3.36 -8.83
CA LEU A 73 -3.59 4.52 -9.16
C LEU A 73 -3.11 5.77 -8.42
N GLY A 74 -2.81 5.64 -7.13
CA GLY A 74 -2.29 6.74 -6.32
C GLY A 74 -0.91 7.20 -6.81
N ALA A 75 0.02 6.28 -7.05
CA ALA A 75 1.35 6.59 -7.59
C ALA A 75 1.28 7.23 -8.97
N GLY A 76 0.43 6.70 -9.87
CA GLY A 76 0.16 7.32 -11.17
C GLY A 76 -0.41 8.73 -11.04
N SER A 77 -1.33 8.94 -10.07
CA SER A 77 -1.86 10.28 -9.78
C SER A 77 -0.79 11.23 -9.25
N ILE A 78 0.14 10.75 -8.42
CA ILE A 78 1.28 11.56 -7.94
C ILE A 78 2.14 12.01 -9.12
N VAL A 79 2.51 11.08 -10.00
CA VAL A 79 3.31 11.40 -11.19
C VAL A 79 2.57 12.39 -12.10
N LEU A 80 1.29 12.15 -12.37
CA LEU A 80 0.46 13.02 -13.22
C LEU A 80 0.38 14.43 -12.63
N LEU A 81 0.08 14.56 -11.34
CA LEU A 81 0.04 15.85 -10.66
C LEU A 81 1.40 16.55 -10.66
N ALA A 82 2.51 15.80 -10.53
CA ALA A 82 3.85 16.36 -10.59
C ALA A 82 4.16 16.89 -12.01
N VAL A 83 3.86 16.13 -13.06
CA VAL A 83 4.07 16.57 -14.46
C VAL A 83 3.32 17.86 -14.75
N TYR A 84 2.07 17.96 -14.30
CA TYR A 84 1.22 19.12 -14.57
C TYR A 84 1.25 20.16 -13.45
N ALA A 85 2.08 20.03 -12.41
CA ALA A 85 2.13 20.95 -11.28
C ALA A 85 2.19 22.43 -11.67
N PRO A 86 2.99 22.88 -12.67
CA PRO A 86 3.04 24.28 -13.07
C PRO A 86 1.73 24.84 -13.68
N HIS A 87 0.82 23.95 -14.08
CA HIS A 87 -0.45 24.32 -14.73
C HIS A 87 -1.66 24.17 -13.82
N ILE A 88 -1.46 23.67 -12.58
CA ILE A 88 -2.54 23.45 -11.61
C ILE A 88 -2.46 24.52 -10.52
N PRO A 89 -3.56 25.21 -10.20
CA PRO A 89 -3.57 26.14 -9.07
C PRO A 89 -3.13 25.47 -7.77
N ASP A 90 -2.27 26.11 -6.99
CA ASP A 90 -1.65 25.56 -5.76
C ASP A 90 -2.67 24.96 -4.79
N GLN A 91 -3.84 25.59 -4.64
CA GLN A 91 -4.90 25.09 -3.77
C GLN A 91 -5.42 23.72 -4.21
N LEU A 92 -5.67 23.55 -5.50
CA LEU A 92 -6.12 22.29 -6.09
C LEU A 92 -5.01 21.25 -6.07
N LEU A 93 -3.77 21.65 -6.43
CA LEU A 93 -2.60 20.77 -6.37
C LEU A 93 -2.38 20.25 -4.95
N GLY A 94 -2.50 21.09 -3.94
CA GLY A 94 -2.36 20.70 -2.54
C GLY A 94 -3.43 19.69 -2.09
N LEU A 95 -4.69 19.89 -2.46
CA LEU A 95 -5.79 18.99 -2.09
C LEU A 95 -5.72 17.66 -2.86
N ALA A 96 -5.56 17.72 -4.18
CA ALA A 96 -5.42 16.53 -5.02
C ALA A 96 -4.17 15.74 -4.68
N GLY A 97 -3.08 16.45 -4.36
CA GLY A 97 -1.82 15.87 -3.94
C GLY A 97 -1.94 15.07 -2.64
N ILE A 98 -2.65 15.60 -1.65
CA ILE A 98 -2.93 14.85 -0.41
C ILE A 98 -3.79 13.62 -0.71
N ALA A 99 -4.82 13.73 -1.53
CA ALA A 99 -5.67 12.60 -1.90
C ALA A 99 -4.86 11.49 -2.59
N ALA A 100 -3.95 11.84 -3.51
CA ALA A 100 -3.04 10.90 -4.18
C ALA A 100 -2.07 10.24 -3.18
N LEU A 101 -1.50 10.99 -2.24
CA LEU A 101 -0.65 10.46 -1.17
C LEU A 101 -1.42 9.53 -0.22
N LEU A 102 -2.64 9.88 0.19
CA LEU A 102 -3.48 9.01 1.02
C LEU A 102 -3.84 7.72 0.29
N LEU A 103 -4.17 7.81 -1.00
CA LEU A 103 -4.47 6.62 -1.81
C LEU A 103 -3.26 5.71 -1.94
N THR A 104 -2.06 6.25 -2.17
CA THR A 104 -0.81 5.49 -2.32
C THR A 104 -0.34 4.90 -0.99
N VAL A 105 -0.16 5.77 0.02
CA VAL A 105 0.50 5.39 1.27
C VAL A 105 -0.46 4.69 2.21
N HIS A 106 -1.65 5.26 2.47
CA HIS A 106 -2.59 4.69 3.43
C HIS A 106 -3.35 3.51 2.83
N LEU A 107 -4.06 3.71 1.73
CA LEU A 107 -4.94 2.69 1.16
C LEU A 107 -4.25 1.71 0.19
N GLY A 108 -3.01 2.01 -0.23
CA GLY A 108 -2.15 1.13 -1.00
C GLY A 108 -1.14 0.41 -0.10
N ILE A 109 -0.04 1.08 0.24
CA ILE A 109 1.04 0.49 1.05
C ILE A 109 0.53 0.03 2.42
N GLY A 110 -0.33 0.83 3.07
CA GLY A 110 -0.91 0.49 4.37
C GLY A 110 -1.78 -0.76 4.35
N ASP A 111 -2.47 -1.06 3.24
CA ASP A 111 -3.23 -2.31 3.08
C ASP A 111 -2.32 -3.50 2.69
N LEU A 112 -1.22 -3.26 1.96
CA LEU A 112 -0.28 -4.33 1.58
C LEU A 112 0.58 -4.78 2.76
N LEU A 113 1.01 -3.86 3.61
CA LEU A 113 1.94 -4.13 4.70
C LEU A 113 1.47 -5.21 5.68
N PRO A 114 0.21 -5.21 6.17
CA PRO A 114 -0.29 -6.30 7.01
C PRO A 114 -0.19 -7.67 6.35
N TRP A 115 -0.41 -7.76 5.04
CA TRP A 115 -0.27 -9.02 4.31
C TRP A 115 1.17 -9.52 4.28
N LEU A 116 2.13 -8.64 4.02
CA LEU A 116 3.56 -8.97 4.05
C LEU A 116 3.99 -9.48 5.43
N LEU A 117 3.55 -8.82 6.50
CA LEU A 117 3.87 -9.22 7.87
C LEU A 117 3.17 -10.53 8.30
N ARG A 118 1.93 -10.75 7.84
CA ARG A 118 1.22 -12.01 8.05
C ARG A 118 1.91 -13.17 7.33
N TRP A 119 2.47 -12.94 6.15
CA TRP A 119 3.30 -13.92 5.46
C TRP A 119 4.60 -14.22 6.22
N ALA A 120 5.18 -13.22 6.86
CA ALA A 120 6.30 -13.42 7.76
C ALA A 120 5.93 -14.17 9.06
N GLY A 121 4.63 -14.52 9.24
CA GLY A 121 4.12 -15.28 10.39
C GLY A 121 3.72 -14.43 11.59
N PHE A 122 3.46 -13.13 11.39
CA PHE A 122 3.00 -12.26 12.48
C PHE A 122 1.53 -11.88 12.27
N ALA A 123 0.69 -12.14 13.27
CA ALA A 123 -0.76 -11.89 13.20
C ALA A 123 -1.09 -10.41 13.41
N VAL A 124 -0.55 -9.55 12.57
CA VAL A 124 -0.83 -8.11 12.64
C VAL A 124 -2.26 -7.81 12.15
N PRO A 125 -2.97 -6.84 12.76
CA PRO A 125 -4.28 -6.40 12.30
C PRO A 125 -4.19 -5.73 10.94
N LEU A 126 -5.33 -5.65 10.21
CA LEU A 126 -5.44 -4.76 9.07
C LEU A 126 -5.31 -3.31 9.56
N LEU A 127 -4.71 -2.43 8.75
CA LEU A 127 -4.67 -0.99 9.06
C LEU A 127 -5.98 -0.30 8.64
N PHE A 128 -6.59 -0.79 7.57
CA PHE A 128 -7.84 -0.27 7.02
C PHE A 128 -8.78 -1.41 6.68
N ASP A 129 -10.06 -1.31 7.11
CA ASP A 129 -11.09 -2.29 6.75
C ASP A 129 -12.22 -1.63 5.98
N ARG A 130 -12.06 -1.52 4.66
CA ARG A 130 -13.06 -0.93 3.76
C ARG A 130 -13.63 0.39 4.31
N PRO A 131 -12.81 1.44 4.50
CA PRO A 131 -13.27 2.70 5.09
C PRO A 131 -14.42 3.34 4.32
N TRP A 132 -14.49 3.10 3.00
CA TRP A 132 -15.58 3.57 2.15
C TRP A 132 -16.94 2.95 2.46
N ALA A 133 -16.98 1.84 3.19
CA ALA A 133 -18.22 1.17 3.58
C ALA A 133 -18.80 1.70 4.91
N ALA A 134 -18.11 2.62 5.58
CA ALA A 134 -18.57 3.18 6.86
C ALA A 134 -19.95 3.88 6.71
N THR A 135 -20.84 3.59 7.63
CA THR A 135 -22.18 4.18 7.71
C THR A 135 -22.34 5.18 8.86
N SER A 136 -21.29 5.33 9.67
CA SER A 136 -21.24 6.36 10.74
C SER A 136 -19.78 6.76 11.01
N LEU A 137 -19.57 7.96 11.56
CA LEU A 137 -18.25 8.43 12.02
C LEU A 137 -17.72 7.53 13.14
N ALA A 138 -18.59 7.06 14.02
CA ALA A 138 -18.23 6.09 15.07
C ALA A 138 -17.66 4.80 14.48
N GLU A 139 -18.29 4.24 13.45
CA GLU A 139 -17.81 3.06 12.74
C GLU A 139 -16.49 3.34 12.00
N PHE A 140 -16.42 4.48 11.29
CA PHE A 140 -15.22 4.87 10.55
C PHE A 140 -13.99 4.92 11.47
N TRP A 141 -14.05 5.70 12.54
CA TRP A 141 -12.91 5.92 13.43
C TRP A 141 -12.57 4.75 14.37
N SER A 142 -13.52 3.85 14.66
CA SER A 142 -13.30 2.76 15.63
C SER A 142 -13.05 1.39 15.01
N ARG A 143 -13.43 1.17 13.73
CA ARG A 143 -13.43 -0.17 13.12
C ARG A 143 -12.89 -0.22 11.70
N ARG A 144 -12.69 0.94 11.03
CA ARG A 144 -12.36 0.93 9.60
C ARG A 144 -11.12 1.71 9.23
N TRP A 145 -10.79 2.77 9.95
CA TRP A 145 -9.69 3.66 9.63
C TRP A 145 -8.59 3.57 10.68
N ASN A 146 -7.34 3.36 10.22
CA ASN A 146 -6.12 3.31 11.05
C ASN A 146 -6.28 2.50 12.34
N LEU A 147 -6.57 1.20 12.16
CA LEU A 147 -6.83 0.30 13.28
C LEU A 147 -5.62 0.12 14.21
N ALA A 148 -4.39 0.34 13.70
CA ALA A 148 -3.21 0.39 14.56
C ALA A 148 -3.27 1.55 15.57
N PHE A 149 -3.85 2.70 15.19
CA PHE A 149 -4.10 3.81 16.10
C PHE A 149 -5.22 3.49 17.11
N VAL A 150 -6.25 2.78 16.67
CA VAL A 150 -7.30 2.28 17.57
C VAL A 150 -6.73 1.34 18.63
N ASP A 151 -5.85 0.43 18.22
CA ASP A 151 -5.20 -0.51 19.15
C ASP A 151 -4.25 0.21 20.12
N MET A 152 -3.52 1.22 19.66
CA MET A 152 -2.73 2.09 20.52
C MET A 152 -3.61 2.76 21.58
N ASN A 153 -4.72 3.36 21.17
CA ASN A 153 -5.65 4.02 22.08
C ASN A 153 -6.19 3.06 23.14
N ARG A 154 -6.61 1.85 22.72
CA ARG A 154 -7.09 0.80 23.63
C ARG A 154 -6.00 0.32 24.57
N GLY A 155 -4.78 0.18 24.03
CA GLY A 155 -3.64 -0.39 24.75
C GLY A 155 -3.00 0.53 25.77
N LEU A 156 -2.92 1.83 25.48
CA LEU A 156 -2.17 2.77 26.29
C LEU A 156 -3.05 3.80 26.99
N PHE A 157 -4.09 4.32 26.35
CA PHE A 157 -4.77 5.53 26.81
C PHE A 157 -6.18 5.29 27.35
N LEU A 158 -6.93 4.32 26.82
CA LEU A 158 -8.36 4.18 27.12
C LEU A 158 -8.63 3.94 28.61
N ARG A 159 -7.86 3.05 29.28
CA ARG A 159 -8.09 2.76 30.71
C ARG A 159 -7.86 3.97 31.62
N PRO A 160 -6.72 4.70 31.54
CA PRO A 160 -6.51 5.89 32.37
C PRO A 160 -7.52 6.99 32.07
N LEU A 161 -7.83 7.25 30.78
CA LEU A 161 -8.81 8.26 30.41
C LEU A 161 -10.23 7.89 30.88
N TYR A 162 -10.60 6.62 30.83
CA TYR A 162 -11.90 6.16 31.32
C TYR A 162 -12.05 6.36 32.82
N ARG A 163 -10.98 6.10 33.59
CA ARG A 163 -10.97 6.34 35.03
C ARG A 163 -11.08 7.82 35.38
N ALA A 164 -10.44 8.69 34.59
CA ALA A 164 -10.43 10.12 34.84
C ALA A 164 -11.73 10.82 34.38
N PHE A 165 -12.29 10.43 33.24
CA PHE A 165 -13.34 11.20 32.55
C PHE A 165 -14.62 10.41 32.26
N GLY A 166 -14.70 9.14 32.67
CA GLY A 166 -15.83 8.24 32.35
C GLY A 166 -15.97 7.95 30.87
N LYS A 167 -17.05 7.27 30.47
CA LYS A 167 -17.26 6.77 29.09
C LYS A 167 -17.30 7.86 28.03
N ARG A 168 -18.03 8.96 28.26
CA ARG A 168 -18.18 10.04 27.27
C ARG A 168 -16.94 10.90 27.20
N GLY A 169 -16.39 11.28 28.37
CA GLY A 169 -15.21 12.11 28.45
C GLY A 169 -13.95 11.42 27.89
N SER A 170 -13.77 10.12 28.13
CA SER A 170 -12.63 9.36 27.58
C SER A 170 -12.64 9.35 26.04
N ARG A 171 -13.80 9.25 25.43
CA ARG A 171 -13.91 9.29 23.96
C ARG A 171 -13.49 10.64 23.41
N LEU A 172 -14.03 11.73 23.95
CA LEU A 172 -13.65 13.08 23.53
C LEU A 172 -12.15 13.34 23.77
N ALA A 173 -11.60 12.84 24.88
CA ALA A 173 -10.18 12.92 25.17
C ALA A 173 -9.31 12.14 24.16
N LEU A 174 -9.78 11.00 23.65
CA LEU A 174 -9.09 10.26 22.58
C LEU A 174 -9.11 11.01 21.24
N PHE A 175 -10.21 11.69 20.90
CA PHE A 175 -10.24 12.59 19.74
C PHE A 175 -9.32 13.81 19.95
N ALA A 176 -9.31 14.41 21.14
CA ALA A 176 -8.37 15.48 21.45
C ALA A 176 -6.91 15.03 21.35
N LEU A 177 -6.57 13.83 21.86
CA LEU A 177 -5.24 13.25 21.69
C LEU A 177 -4.88 13.08 20.22
N SER A 178 -5.82 12.57 19.40
CA SER A 178 -5.61 12.47 17.95
C SER A 178 -5.34 13.85 17.33
N GLY A 179 -6.11 14.86 17.73
CA GLY A 179 -5.91 16.24 17.28
C GLY A 179 -4.53 16.78 17.64
N VAL A 180 -4.07 16.59 18.87
CA VAL A 180 -2.72 17.02 19.33
C VAL A 180 -1.61 16.33 18.52
N LEU A 181 -1.73 15.03 18.28
CA LEU A 181 -0.76 14.31 17.45
C LEU A 181 -0.73 14.82 16.01
N HIS A 182 -1.87 15.24 15.46
CA HIS A 182 -1.94 15.85 14.14
C HIS A 182 -1.43 17.31 14.13
N GLU A 183 -1.57 18.06 15.22
CA GLU A 183 -0.86 19.34 15.36
C GLU A 183 0.66 19.17 15.24
N LEU A 184 1.20 18.16 15.94
CA LEU A 184 2.62 17.86 15.85
C LEU A 184 3.05 17.41 14.45
N ALA A 185 2.18 16.69 13.74
CA ALA A 185 2.49 16.17 12.41
C ALA A 185 2.26 17.18 11.28
N LEU A 186 1.34 18.13 11.44
CA LEU A 186 0.90 19.01 10.35
C LEU A 186 1.20 20.49 10.65
N SER A 187 0.80 21.01 11.84
CA SER A 187 0.95 22.42 12.18
C SER A 187 2.38 22.77 12.58
N TRP A 188 3.06 21.91 13.35
CA TRP A 188 4.45 22.16 13.71
C TRP A 188 5.41 22.18 12.51
N PRO A 189 5.37 21.23 11.56
CA PRO A 189 6.17 21.33 10.34
C PRO A 189 5.88 22.56 9.50
N ALA A 190 4.61 22.93 9.38
CA ALA A 190 4.18 24.12 8.65
C ALA A 190 4.51 25.45 9.37
N GLY A 191 4.70 25.40 10.69
CA GLY A 191 4.90 26.58 11.52
C GLY A 191 3.65 27.45 11.70
N ALA A 192 2.49 26.95 11.27
CA ALA A 192 1.21 27.68 11.28
C ALA A 192 0.03 26.71 11.22
N GLY A 193 -1.20 27.24 11.36
CA GLY A 193 -2.44 26.44 11.27
C GLY A 193 -2.83 25.77 12.57
N TRP A 194 -2.19 26.14 13.68
CA TRP A 194 -2.46 25.61 15.01
C TRP A 194 -3.94 25.73 15.41
N GLY A 195 -4.44 24.68 16.01
CA GLY A 195 -5.83 24.55 16.43
C GLY A 195 -6.77 23.97 15.36
N LEU A 196 -6.38 23.99 14.08
CA LEU A 196 -7.23 23.48 13.00
C LEU A 196 -7.32 21.94 12.99
N PRO A 197 -6.22 21.16 13.03
CA PRO A 197 -6.29 19.72 13.24
C PRO A 197 -6.99 19.32 14.53
N LEU A 198 -6.70 20.00 15.63
CA LEU A 198 -7.38 19.74 16.90
C LEU A 198 -8.89 19.98 16.78
N GLY A 199 -9.30 21.10 16.16
CA GLY A 199 -10.69 21.44 15.88
C GLY A 199 -11.40 20.38 15.04
N TYR A 200 -10.73 19.87 13.99
CA TYR A 200 -11.24 18.77 13.16
C TYR A 200 -11.58 17.53 14.00
N PHE A 201 -10.66 17.08 14.85
CA PHE A 201 -10.89 15.88 15.65
C PHE A 201 -11.91 16.12 16.78
N LEU A 202 -11.91 17.28 17.43
CA LEU A 202 -12.92 17.62 18.43
C LEU A 202 -14.32 17.68 17.81
N LEU A 203 -14.47 18.25 16.62
CA LEU A 203 -15.72 18.24 15.86
C LEU A 203 -16.20 16.81 15.63
N HIS A 204 -15.31 15.89 15.18
CA HIS A 204 -15.67 14.49 14.98
C HIS A 204 -16.07 13.81 16.28
N GLY A 205 -15.39 14.09 17.38
CA GLY A 205 -15.76 13.57 18.70
C GLY A 205 -17.16 14.00 19.13
N MET A 206 -17.54 15.25 18.86
CA MET A 206 -18.89 15.77 19.11
C MET A 206 -19.92 15.16 18.15
N LEU A 207 -19.60 15.05 16.86
CA LEU A 207 -20.50 14.45 15.87
C LEU A 207 -20.79 12.97 16.15
N VAL A 208 -19.81 12.21 16.64
CA VAL A 208 -20.03 10.84 17.11
C VAL A 208 -21.03 10.80 18.28
N ALA A 209 -21.00 11.77 19.19
CA ALA A 209 -22.00 11.84 20.26
C ALA A 209 -23.40 12.21 19.70
N VAL A 210 -23.47 13.04 18.67
CA VAL A 210 -24.72 13.37 17.94
C VAL A 210 -25.27 12.12 17.24
N GLU A 211 -24.42 11.36 16.51
CA GLU A 211 -24.81 10.10 15.87
C GLU A 211 -25.44 9.11 16.86
N GLU A 212 -24.81 8.95 18.02
CA GLU A 212 -25.32 8.05 19.07
C GLU A 212 -26.64 8.55 19.66
N ARG A 213 -26.76 9.87 19.88
CA ARG A 213 -27.99 10.47 20.48
C ARG A 213 -29.18 10.37 19.55
N PHE A 214 -28.96 10.58 18.24
CA PHE A 214 -30.01 10.64 17.23
C PHE A 214 -30.08 9.36 16.36
N ARG A 215 -29.24 8.35 16.64
CA ARG A 215 -29.15 7.08 15.91
C ARG A 215 -28.92 7.27 14.40
N ILE A 216 -28.07 8.24 14.05
CA ILE A 216 -27.77 8.53 12.64
C ILE A 216 -26.81 7.45 12.13
N ALA A 217 -27.22 6.70 11.08
CA ALA A 217 -26.41 5.73 10.37
C ALA A 217 -26.62 5.92 8.87
N ASN A 218 -25.83 6.78 8.23
CA ASN A 218 -25.96 7.15 6.84
C ASN A 218 -24.60 7.44 6.21
N ARG A 219 -24.32 6.81 5.06
CA ARG A 219 -23.06 7.01 4.32
C ARG A 219 -22.86 8.46 3.88
N ALA A 220 -23.90 9.12 3.38
CA ALA A 220 -23.80 10.53 2.94
C ALA A 220 -23.42 11.45 4.09
N TRP A 221 -24.04 11.29 5.27
CA TRP A 221 -23.67 11.97 6.50
C TRP A 221 -22.20 11.74 6.85
N THR A 222 -21.78 10.48 6.90
CA THR A 222 -20.41 10.09 7.26
C THR A 222 -19.39 10.74 6.32
N TRP A 223 -19.58 10.60 5.01
CA TRP A 223 -18.64 11.15 4.03
C TRP A 223 -18.68 12.67 3.96
N PHE A 224 -19.83 13.29 4.12
CA PHE A 224 -19.93 14.75 4.21
C PHE A 224 -19.06 15.29 5.34
N TRP A 225 -19.20 14.74 6.54
CA TRP A 225 -18.44 15.23 7.69
C TRP A 225 -16.96 14.83 7.67
N LEU A 226 -16.58 13.78 7.00
CA LEU A 226 -15.17 13.46 6.78
C LEU A 226 -14.51 14.42 5.78
N ILE A 227 -15.22 14.81 4.72
CA ILE A 227 -14.65 15.57 3.61
C ILE A 227 -14.79 17.08 3.85
N ALA A 228 -15.97 17.59 4.21
CA ALA A 228 -16.22 19.03 4.31
C ALA A 228 -15.26 19.75 5.28
N PRO A 229 -14.96 19.25 6.49
CA PRO A 229 -14.00 19.88 7.39
C PRO A 229 -12.54 19.42 7.14
N SER A 230 -12.26 18.55 6.17
CA SER A 230 -10.91 18.06 5.90
C SER A 230 -9.87 19.17 5.59
N PRO A 231 -10.25 20.36 5.05
CA PRO A 231 -9.33 21.50 4.95
C PRO A 231 -8.84 22.04 6.31
N TRP A 232 -9.51 21.74 7.42
CA TRP A 232 -8.99 22.03 8.75
C TRP A 232 -7.87 21.07 9.12
N LEU A 233 -8.05 19.77 8.85
CA LEU A 233 -7.01 18.79 9.09
C LEU A 233 -5.77 19.06 8.21
N PHE A 234 -6.00 19.21 6.92
CA PHE A 234 -4.94 19.49 5.94
C PHE A 234 -4.98 20.98 5.57
N HIS A 235 -4.73 21.83 6.55
CA HIS A 235 -4.86 23.29 6.44
C HIS A 235 -3.93 23.90 5.38
N GLU A 236 -4.29 25.08 4.90
CA GLU A 236 -3.57 25.74 3.81
C GLU A 236 -2.06 25.92 4.08
N PRO A 237 -1.60 26.38 5.25
CA PRO A 237 -0.18 26.46 5.54
C PRO A 237 0.56 25.13 5.36
N PHE A 238 -0.02 24.00 5.78
CA PHE A 238 0.57 22.68 5.57
C PHE A 238 0.67 22.34 4.08
N ARG A 239 -0.40 22.56 3.31
CA ARG A 239 -0.38 22.30 1.87
C ARG A 239 0.65 23.14 1.15
N ARG A 240 0.72 24.45 1.44
CA ARG A 240 1.68 25.37 0.80
C ARG A 240 3.13 25.11 1.19
N THR A 241 3.38 24.65 2.42
CA THR A 241 4.74 24.48 2.93
C THR A 241 5.35 23.12 2.60
N LEU A 242 4.53 22.08 2.48
CA LEU A 242 5.01 20.69 2.31
C LEU A 242 4.50 20.05 1.04
N ILE A 243 3.19 20.11 0.77
CA ILE A 243 2.60 19.33 -0.32
C ILE A 243 2.90 19.97 -1.68
N VAL A 244 2.59 21.24 -1.86
CA VAL A 244 2.84 21.92 -3.13
C VAL A 244 4.34 21.93 -3.49
N PRO A 245 5.27 22.27 -2.57
CA PRO A 245 6.69 22.16 -2.86
C PRO A 245 7.18 20.77 -3.19
N PHE A 246 6.60 19.72 -2.59
CA PHE A 246 6.90 18.33 -2.95
C PHE A 246 6.57 18.04 -4.42
N TYR A 247 5.42 18.49 -4.92
CA TYR A 247 5.04 18.29 -6.32
C TYR A 247 5.90 19.10 -7.29
N TYR A 248 6.27 20.34 -6.95
CA TYR A 248 7.22 21.13 -7.75
C TYR A 248 8.63 20.54 -7.74
N TRP A 249 9.08 20.03 -6.60
CA TRP A 249 10.36 19.31 -6.52
C TRP A 249 10.33 18.05 -7.40
N LEU A 250 9.26 17.26 -7.33
CA LEU A 250 9.10 16.07 -8.16
C LEU A 250 9.00 16.42 -9.65
N ASN A 251 8.29 17.52 -10.00
CA ASN A 251 8.28 18.06 -11.37
C ASN A 251 9.69 18.39 -11.84
N GLY A 252 10.49 19.07 -11.01
CA GLY A 252 11.89 19.38 -11.33
C GLY A 252 12.74 18.12 -11.55
N LEU A 253 12.57 17.08 -10.74
CA LEU A 253 13.25 15.80 -10.96
C LEU A 253 12.82 15.13 -12.28
N ILE A 254 11.51 15.14 -12.57
CA ILE A 254 10.98 14.57 -13.82
C ILE A 254 11.49 15.37 -15.02
N ALA A 255 11.54 16.70 -14.94
CA ALA A 255 11.99 17.57 -16.01
C ALA A 255 13.50 17.47 -16.28
N GLN A 256 14.31 16.98 -15.34
CA GLN A 256 15.75 16.77 -15.56
C GLN A 256 16.06 15.64 -16.55
N HIS A 257 15.14 14.73 -16.75
CA HIS A 257 15.29 13.61 -17.65
C HIS A 257 14.16 13.63 -18.67
N SER A 258 14.45 13.24 -19.92
CA SER A 258 13.41 13.07 -20.93
C SER A 258 12.48 11.91 -20.57
N TRP A 259 11.24 11.96 -21.04
CA TRP A 259 10.31 10.82 -20.92
C TRP A 259 10.91 9.53 -21.47
N ASP A 260 11.74 9.64 -22.49
CA ASP A 260 12.44 8.52 -23.12
C ASP A 260 13.41 7.85 -22.18
N TRP A 261 14.09 8.60 -21.31
CA TRP A 261 14.96 8.04 -20.28
C TRP A 261 14.18 7.17 -19.28
N TYR A 262 13.03 7.66 -18.78
CA TYR A 262 12.19 6.91 -17.85
C TYR A 262 11.60 5.66 -18.49
N LEU A 263 11.11 5.79 -19.72
CA LEU A 263 10.56 4.66 -20.48
C LEU A 263 11.65 3.64 -20.78
N SER A 264 12.85 4.08 -21.18
CA SER A 264 14.02 3.25 -21.39
C SER A 264 14.34 2.41 -20.14
N LEU A 265 14.43 3.07 -18.99
CA LEU A 265 14.68 2.38 -17.72
C LEU A 265 13.58 1.36 -17.40
N ALA A 266 12.31 1.69 -17.63
CA ALA A 266 11.19 0.80 -17.40
C ALA A 266 11.24 -0.43 -18.34
N ILE A 267 11.55 -0.24 -19.62
CA ILE A 267 11.70 -1.33 -20.62
C ILE A 267 12.82 -2.28 -20.22
N TYR A 268 14.00 -1.78 -19.83
CA TYR A 268 15.09 -2.62 -19.34
C TYR A 268 14.71 -3.34 -18.04
N ALA A 269 14.06 -2.65 -17.10
CA ALA A 269 13.64 -3.24 -15.83
C ALA A 269 12.67 -4.41 -16.03
N VAL A 270 11.70 -4.28 -16.95
CA VAL A 270 10.76 -5.39 -17.22
C VAL A 270 11.41 -6.51 -18.03
N ALA A 271 12.35 -6.21 -18.93
CA ALA A 271 13.11 -7.23 -19.62
C ALA A 271 13.90 -8.11 -18.62
N LEU A 272 14.60 -7.49 -17.67
CA LEU A 272 15.31 -8.20 -16.61
C LEU A 272 14.34 -8.89 -15.63
N GLY A 273 13.24 -8.23 -15.27
CA GLY A 273 12.22 -8.76 -14.38
C GLY A 273 11.63 -10.08 -14.89
N GLN A 274 11.42 -10.21 -16.20
CA GLN A 274 10.95 -11.45 -16.80
C GLN A 274 11.90 -12.62 -16.56
N LEU A 275 13.23 -12.40 -16.52
CA LEU A 275 14.21 -13.46 -16.27
C LEU A 275 14.19 -13.98 -14.83
N ILE A 276 13.64 -13.21 -13.88
CA ILE A 276 13.46 -13.66 -12.50
C ILE A 276 12.41 -14.80 -12.43
N VAL A 277 11.42 -14.80 -13.32
CA VAL A 277 10.33 -15.78 -13.31
C VAL A 277 10.82 -17.20 -13.59
N PRO A 278 11.61 -17.50 -14.66
CA PRO A 278 12.22 -18.80 -14.84
C PRO A 278 13.07 -19.25 -13.65
N ILE A 279 13.89 -18.35 -13.09
CA ILE A 279 14.73 -18.62 -11.92
C ILE A 279 13.87 -19.05 -10.73
N ALA A 280 12.81 -18.31 -10.42
CA ALA A 280 11.87 -18.68 -9.37
C ALA A 280 11.15 -19.99 -9.66
N SER A 281 10.86 -20.30 -10.93
CA SER A 281 10.13 -21.49 -11.36
C SER A 281 10.93 -22.79 -11.19
N PHE A 282 12.27 -22.74 -11.20
CA PHE A 282 13.08 -23.95 -11.02
C PHE A 282 12.86 -24.67 -9.68
N GLN A 283 12.47 -23.98 -8.64
CA GLN A 283 12.19 -24.59 -7.34
C GLN A 283 10.76 -25.17 -7.22
N VAL A 284 9.83 -24.75 -8.10
CA VAL A 284 8.41 -25.11 -8.04
C VAL A 284 8.17 -26.62 -8.09
N PRO A 285 8.79 -27.41 -9.02
CA PRO A 285 8.59 -28.84 -9.08
C PRO A 285 8.93 -29.57 -7.78
N ALA A 286 10.01 -29.17 -7.12
CA ALA A 286 10.44 -29.76 -5.86
C ALA A 286 9.53 -29.36 -4.69
N ARG A 287 9.09 -28.11 -4.66
CA ARG A 287 8.25 -27.55 -3.58
C ARG A 287 6.81 -28.06 -3.64
N LEU A 288 6.27 -28.25 -4.83
CA LEU A 288 4.91 -28.75 -5.05
C LEU A 288 4.82 -30.29 -5.20
N GLY A 289 5.90 -31.02 -5.01
CA GLY A 289 5.88 -32.48 -5.09
C GLY A 289 5.57 -33.06 -6.49
N TRP A 290 5.85 -32.30 -7.56
CA TRP A 290 5.51 -32.68 -8.93
C TRP A 290 5.99 -34.05 -9.31
N LYS A 291 7.14 -34.51 -8.80
CA LYS A 291 7.69 -35.85 -9.10
C LYS A 291 6.69 -36.96 -8.72
N GLN A 292 6.00 -36.80 -7.59
CA GLN A 292 5.04 -37.79 -7.11
C GLN A 292 3.71 -37.72 -7.85
N ASP A 293 3.23 -36.52 -8.16
CA ASP A 293 1.94 -36.35 -8.82
C ASP A 293 2.00 -36.65 -10.31
N ILE A 294 3.05 -36.21 -11.00
CA ILE A 294 3.29 -36.52 -12.42
C ILE A 294 3.49 -38.03 -12.62
N ALA A 295 4.11 -38.76 -11.67
CA ALA A 295 4.30 -40.21 -11.76
C ALA A 295 2.97 -40.98 -11.85
N LYS A 296 1.85 -40.43 -11.41
CA LYS A 296 0.49 -41.00 -11.52
C LYS A 296 -0.10 -40.88 -12.93
N LEU A 297 0.48 -40.05 -13.79
CA LEU A 297 0.06 -39.89 -15.18
C LEU A 297 0.64 -41.00 -16.09
N THR A 298 -0.01 -41.19 -17.24
CA THR A 298 0.59 -42.06 -18.30
C THR A 298 1.91 -41.46 -18.78
N ARG A 299 2.81 -42.29 -19.28
CA ARG A 299 4.13 -41.88 -19.79
C ARG A 299 4.04 -40.76 -20.84
N PHE A 300 3.02 -40.82 -21.68
CA PHE A 300 2.78 -39.79 -22.68
C PHE A 300 2.40 -38.45 -22.04
N ASN A 301 1.47 -38.43 -21.09
CA ASN A 301 1.03 -37.22 -20.38
C ASN A 301 2.18 -36.63 -19.53
N GLN A 302 3.04 -37.44 -18.93
CA GLN A 302 4.25 -36.96 -18.25
C GLN A 302 5.14 -36.15 -19.20
N LYS A 303 5.36 -36.63 -20.43
CA LYS A 303 6.16 -35.91 -21.44
C LYS A 303 5.48 -34.60 -21.87
N ILE A 304 4.17 -34.65 -22.13
CA ILE A 304 3.39 -33.44 -22.49
C ILE A 304 3.49 -32.38 -21.41
N PHE A 305 3.37 -32.76 -20.14
CA PHE A 305 3.45 -31.80 -19.02
C PHE A 305 4.79 -31.03 -19.01
N TRP A 306 5.90 -31.76 -19.18
CA TRP A 306 7.22 -31.13 -19.24
C TRP A 306 7.45 -30.31 -20.50
N VAL A 307 6.89 -30.71 -21.62
CA VAL A 307 6.94 -29.95 -22.88
C VAL A 307 6.20 -28.63 -22.71
N TYR A 308 4.99 -28.60 -22.11
CA TYR A 308 4.26 -27.37 -21.84
C TYR A 308 5.02 -26.44 -20.88
N GLY A 309 5.58 -26.98 -19.81
CA GLY A 309 6.42 -26.21 -18.89
C GLY A 309 7.61 -25.58 -19.59
N PHE A 310 8.29 -26.32 -20.46
CA PHE A 310 9.41 -25.82 -21.26
C PHE A 310 8.99 -24.69 -22.20
N TYR A 311 7.86 -24.84 -22.93
CA TYR A 311 7.38 -23.81 -23.84
C TYR A 311 6.98 -22.52 -23.12
N ILE A 312 6.39 -22.63 -21.93
CA ILE A 312 6.09 -21.45 -21.09
C ILE A 312 7.38 -20.70 -20.72
N LEU A 313 8.39 -21.41 -20.23
CA LEU A 313 9.68 -20.80 -19.88
C LEU A 313 10.38 -20.21 -21.11
N LEU A 314 10.35 -20.93 -22.25
CA LEU A 314 10.91 -20.44 -23.51
C LEU A 314 10.21 -19.14 -23.95
N SER A 315 8.88 -19.07 -23.85
CA SER A 315 8.11 -17.87 -24.18
C SER A 315 8.52 -16.69 -23.32
N ILE A 316 8.65 -16.88 -22.00
CA ILE A 316 9.04 -15.82 -21.07
C ILE A 316 10.45 -15.31 -21.37
N VAL A 317 11.40 -16.21 -21.61
CA VAL A 317 12.77 -15.83 -22.00
C VAL A 317 12.75 -15.10 -23.34
N SER A 318 11.95 -15.57 -24.31
CA SER A 318 11.82 -14.92 -25.62
C SER A 318 11.26 -13.51 -25.48
N PHE A 319 10.28 -13.29 -24.60
CA PHE A 319 9.75 -11.94 -24.33
C PHE A 319 10.83 -11.03 -23.73
N ALA A 320 11.63 -11.53 -22.80
CA ALA A 320 12.75 -10.76 -22.22
C ALA A 320 13.77 -10.36 -23.30
N VAL A 321 14.15 -11.31 -24.15
CA VAL A 321 15.10 -11.08 -25.25
C VAL A 321 14.52 -10.10 -26.28
N LEU A 322 13.27 -10.29 -26.71
CA LEU A 322 12.60 -9.38 -27.63
C LEU A 322 12.52 -7.96 -27.05
N THR A 323 12.13 -7.82 -25.79
CA THR A 323 12.07 -6.52 -25.12
C THR A 323 13.44 -5.84 -25.09
N TRP A 324 14.49 -6.60 -24.77
CA TRP A 324 15.84 -6.06 -24.74
C TRP A 324 16.34 -5.67 -26.15
N ARG A 325 16.08 -6.51 -27.16
CA ARG A 325 16.59 -6.31 -28.53
C ARG A 325 15.82 -5.24 -29.31
N LEU A 326 14.52 -5.08 -29.03
CA LEU A 326 13.64 -4.09 -29.65
C LEU A 326 13.41 -2.87 -28.75
N HIS A 327 14.40 -2.57 -27.90
CA HIS A 327 14.31 -1.48 -26.94
C HIS A 327 14.01 -0.13 -27.63
N ASP A 328 14.73 0.18 -28.72
CA ASP A 328 14.61 1.46 -29.43
C ASP A 328 13.26 1.56 -30.17
N GLU A 329 12.76 0.45 -30.72
CA GLU A 329 11.45 0.37 -31.37
C GLU A 329 10.31 0.52 -30.35
N PHE A 330 10.47 0.00 -29.12
CA PHE A 330 9.54 0.26 -28.03
C PHE A 330 9.54 1.73 -27.62
N LEU A 331 10.71 2.37 -27.54
CA LEU A 331 10.83 3.80 -27.24
C LEU A 331 10.21 4.67 -28.34
N ALA A 332 10.45 4.33 -29.60
CA ALA A 332 9.88 5.03 -30.74
C ALA A 332 8.36 4.84 -30.88
N GLY A 333 7.79 3.87 -30.17
CA GLY A 333 6.37 3.54 -30.29
C GLY A 333 5.99 2.94 -31.65
N GLU A 334 6.92 2.21 -32.29
CA GLU A 334 6.69 1.58 -33.59
C GLU A 334 5.51 0.59 -33.53
N LEU A 335 4.73 0.53 -34.60
CA LEU A 335 3.51 -0.27 -34.63
C LEU A 335 3.74 -1.74 -34.28
N ALA A 336 4.80 -2.35 -34.80
CA ALA A 336 5.14 -3.74 -34.50
C ALA A 336 5.50 -3.93 -33.03
N ALA A 337 6.32 -3.05 -32.45
CA ALA A 337 6.70 -3.08 -31.05
C ALA A 337 5.47 -2.92 -30.12
N ARG A 338 4.54 -2.03 -30.47
CA ARG A 338 3.27 -1.85 -29.73
C ARG A 338 2.40 -3.12 -29.73
N TRP A 339 2.28 -3.81 -30.86
CA TRP A 339 1.58 -5.09 -30.91
C TRP A 339 2.25 -6.17 -30.07
N ILE A 340 3.58 -6.27 -30.13
CA ILE A 340 4.37 -7.17 -29.28
C ILE A 340 4.15 -6.81 -27.80
N ALA A 341 4.21 -5.54 -27.41
CA ALA A 341 3.91 -5.09 -26.06
C ALA A 341 2.51 -5.50 -25.62
N GLY A 342 1.50 -5.27 -26.46
CA GLY A 342 0.10 -5.66 -26.18
C GLY A 342 -0.05 -7.16 -25.97
N PHE A 343 0.60 -7.98 -26.79
CA PHE A 343 0.59 -9.43 -26.62
C PHE A 343 1.23 -9.87 -25.30
N ILE A 344 2.40 -9.31 -24.94
CA ILE A 344 3.08 -9.60 -23.67
C ILE A 344 2.24 -9.11 -22.49
N ALA A 345 1.60 -7.93 -22.62
CA ALA A 345 0.70 -7.40 -21.60
C ALA A 345 -0.50 -8.33 -21.33
N ILE A 346 -1.12 -8.85 -22.38
CA ILE A 346 -2.22 -9.83 -22.27
C ILE A 346 -1.70 -11.10 -21.59
N PHE A 347 -0.55 -11.63 -21.99
CA PHE A 347 0.03 -12.82 -21.37
C PHE A 347 0.18 -12.67 -19.87
N TRP A 348 0.76 -11.57 -19.39
CA TRP A 348 0.94 -11.32 -17.96
C TRP A 348 -0.37 -11.00 -17.24
N SER A 349 -1.30 -10.30 -17.89
CA SER A 349 -2.63 -10.05 -17.34
C SER A 349 -3.40 -11.35 -17.11
N VAL A 350 -3.40 -12.24 -18.11
CA VAL A 350 -4.03 -13.58 -17.98
C VAL A 350 -3.34 -14.38 -16.87
N ARG A 351 -2.02 -14.31 -16.75
CA ARG A 351 -1.29 -15.01 -15.68
C ARG A 351 -1.71 -14.52 -14.29
N VAL A 352 -1.93 -13.21 -14.13
CA VAL A 352 -2.46 -12.63 -12.89
C VAL A 352 -3.90 -13.12 -12.62
N LEU A 353 -4.76 -13.11 -13.64
CA LEU A 353 -6.15 -13.58 -13.49
C LEU A 353 -6.23 -15.06 -13.12
N VAL A 354 -5.39 -15.91 -13.74
CA VAL A 354 -5.28 -17.33 -13.38
C VAL A 354 -4.87 -17.51 -11.93
N ASP A 355 -3.90 -16.71 -11.48
CA ASP A 355 -3.42 -16.77 -10.10
C ASP A 355 -4.52 -16.45 -9.07
N ILE A 356 -5.42 -15.52 -9.41
CA ILE A 356 -6.44 -15.02 -8.52
C ILE A 356 -7.69 -15.88 -8.52
N PHE A 357 -8.15 -16.26 -9.70
CA PHE A 357 -9.48 -16.84 -9.88
C PHE A 357 -9.47 -18.34 -10.13
N TRP A 358 -8.34 -18.91 -10.57
CA TRP A 358 -8.27 -20.30 -10.98
C TRP A 358 -7.57 -21.20 -9.97
N TYR A 359 -6.48 -20.71 -9.32
CA TYR A 359 -5.75 -21.53 -8.37
C TYR A 359 -6.43 -21.53 -7.00
N ASP A 360 -6.63 -22.75 -6.44
CA ASP A 360 -7.03 -22.89 -5.04
C ASP A 360 -5.79 -22.80 -4.15
N HIS A 361 -5.65 -21.66 -3.48
CA HIS A 361 -4.51 -21.39 -2.59
C HIS A 361 -4.55 -22.22 -1.29
N ARG A 362 -5.60 -23.02 -1.06
CA ARG A 362 -5.68 -23.94 0.08
C ARG A 362 -4.71 -25.11 -0.08
N ASP A 363 -4.43 -25.50 -1.31
CA ASP A 363 -3.49 -26.58 -1.66
C ASP A 363 -2.04 -26.10 -1.68
N TRP A 364 -1.79 -24.82 -1.39
CA TRP A 364 -0.46 -24.26 -1.40
C TRP A 364 0.38 -24.81 -0.22
N PRO A 365 1.64 -25.22 -0.46
CA PRO A 365 2.47 -25.74 0.60
C PRO A 365 2.62 -24.74 1.77
N PRO A 366 2.53 -25.19 3.03
CA PRO A 366 2.67 -24.31 4.16
C PRO A 366 4.10 -23.76 4.25
N GLY A 367 4.20 -22.46 4.53
CA GLY A 367 5.50 -21.81 4.75
C GLY A 367 5.51 -20.34 4.37
N ASN A 368 5.94 -19.48 5.30
CA ASN A 368 5.94 -18.03 5.13
C ASN A 368 6.83 -17.57 3.97
N ALA A 369 7.96 -18.25 3.75
CA ALA A 369 8.88 -17.93 2.66
C ALA A 369 8.27 -18.21 1.28
N LEU A 370 7.48 -19.28 1.15
CA LEU A 370 6.79 -19.61 -0.09
C LEU A 370 5.67 -18.61 -0.39
N LEU A 371 4.91 -18.23 0.61
CA LEU A 371 3.88 -17.20 0.48
C LEU A 371 4.46 -15.82 0.14
N ALA A 372 5.54 -15.42 0.80
CA ALA A 372 6.25 -14.19 0.46
C ALA A 372 6.79 -14.23 -0.97
N GLY A 373 7.40 -15.35 -1.37
CA GLY A 373 7.87 -15.57 -2.73
C GLY A 373 6.75 -15.47 -3.77
N HIS A 374 5.61 -16.12 -3.48
CA HIS A 374 4.41 -16.05 -4.34
C HIS A 374 3.92 -14.62 -4.52
N ALA A 375 3.79 -13.87 -3.43
CA ALA A 375 3.38 -12.47 -3.50
C ALA A 375 4.34 -11.57 -4.28
N LEU A 376 5.64 -11.77 -4.10
CA LEU A 376 6.65 -11.02 -4.85
C LEU A 376 6.53 -11.32 -6.36
N VAL A 377 6.34 -12.59 -6.72
CA VAL A 377 6.19 -13.00 -8.12
C VAL A 377 4.86 -12.49 -8.70
N THR A 378 3.75 -12.55 -7.96
CA THR A 378 2.48 -11.97 -8.42
C THR A 378 2.56 -10.45 -8.56
N SER A 379 3.27 -9.77 -7.65
CA SER A 379 3.55 -8.34 -7.76
C SER A 379 4.37 -8.02 -9.02
N LEU A 380 5.36 -8.85 -9.33
CA LEU A 380 6.14 -8.74 -10.57
C LEU A 380 5.23 -8.90 -11.78
N PHE A 381 4.34 -9.89 -11.82
CA PHE A 381 3.39 -10.07 -12.93
C PHE A 381 2.50 -8.85 -13.15
N CYS A 382 1.99 -8.25 -12.08
CA CYS A 382 1.21 -7.00 -12.16
C CYS A 382 2.04 -5.85 -12.74
N THR A 383 3.29 -5.72 -12.31
CA THR A 383 4.21 -4.68 -12.82
C THR A 383 4.53 -4.90 -14.29
N LEU A 384 4.84 -6.14 -14.69
CA LEU A 384 5.08 -6.50 -16.09
C LEU A 384 3.87 -6.15 -16.95
N ALA A 385 2.67 -6.58 -16.56
CA ALA A 385 1.44 -6.27 -17.28
C ALA A 385 1.26 -4.76 -17.44
N ALA A 386 1.42 -3.99 -16.36
CA ALA A 386 1.21 -2.53 -16.38
C ALA A 386 2.19 -1.81 -17.33
N VAL A 387 3.49 -2.13 -17.27
CA VAL A 387 4.50 -1.50 -18.12
C VAL A 387 4.29 -1.86 -19.60
N TYR A 388 3.96 -3.12 -19.90
CA TYR A 388 3.70 -3.51 -21.28
C TYR A 388 2.39 -2.93 -21.84
N TRP A 389 1.35 -2.77 -21.03
CA TRP A 389 0.16 -2.01 -21.43
C TRP A 389 0.50 -0.56 -21.73
N PHE A 390 1.32 0.07 -20.88
CA PHE A 390 1.78 1.43 -21.14
C PHE A 390 2.54 1.52 -22.48
N ALA A 391 3.50 0.62 -22.72
CA ALA A 391 4.26 0.57 -23.98
C ALA A 391 3.36 0.31 -25.21
N ALA A 392 2.33 -0.54 -25.07
CA ALA A 392 1.39 -0.82 -26.16
C ALA A 392 0.56 0.41 -26.58
N PHE A 393 0.26 1.30 -25.63
CA PHE A 393 -0.50 2.53 -25.88
C PHE A 393 0.37 3.77 -26.11
N THR A 394 1.69 3.65 -26.02
CA THR A 394 2.60 4.76 -26.34
C THR A 394 2.43 5.13 -27.84
N PRO A 395 2.10 6.39 -28.17
CA PRO A 395 1.97 6.80 -29.57
C PRO A 395 3.32 6.76 -30.31
N ALA A 396 3.29 6.52 -31.61
CA ALA A 396 4.48 6.66 -32.45
C ALA A 396 5.03 8.10 -32.36
N ARG A 397 6.34 8.22 -32.27
CA ARG A 397 7.07 9.48 -32.15
C ARG A 397 7.90 9.76 -33.39
#